data_6732b24fb71e464d1e19f2e50784174c
#
_entry.id   6732b24fb71e464d1e19f2e50784174c
#
_cell.length_a   1.000
_cell.length_b   1.000
_cell.length_c   1.000
_cell.angle_alpha   90.00
_cell.angle_beta   90.00
_cell.angle_gamma   90.00
#
_symmetry.space_group_name_H-M   'P 1'
#
loop_
_entity.id
_entity.type
_entity.pdbx_description
1 polymer ?
#
loop_
_entity_poly.entity_id
_entity_poly.type
_entity_poly.pdbx_seq_one_letter_code
_entity_poly.pdbx_strand_id
1 'polypeptide(L)'
;MRSSKSGTVHIIGAGLAGLAAAVRLTQSHRTVAIHEATAYAGGRCRSYHDSATAMLIDNGTHLLLSGNHAALSYVGTIGSSAGLHGPKEAEFPFIDLANGKQWTLRFGESRFPWWVFDKDRRVPQTSLADYLPIARLAWAK
;
A
#
# COMPACT_ATOMS: atom_id res chain seq x y z
N MET A 1 33.32 -4.39 -27.89
CA MET A 1 33.14 -4.41 -26.41
C MET A 1 33.10 -2.97 -25.92
N ARG A 2 31.94 -2.45 -25.55
CA ARG A 2 31.83 -1.14 -24.88
C ARG A 2 32.19 -1.36 -23.40
N SER A 3 33.36 -0.89 -22.99
CA SER A 3 33.72 -0.76 -21.57
C SER A 3 32.71 0.17 -20.94
N SER A 4 31.72 -0.38 -20.20
CA SER A 4 30.86 0.43 -19.34
C SER A 4 31.74 0.94 -18.20
N LYS A 5 32.11 2.21 -18.23
CA LYS A 5 32.56 2.90 -17.04
C LYS A 5 31.39 2.84 -16.02
N SER A 6 31.38 1.78 -15.21
CA SER A 6 30.36 1.61 -14.17
C SER A 6 30.72 2.54 -13.01
N GLY A 7 30.36 3.80 -13.15
CA GLY A 7 30.41 4.72 -12.02
C GLY A 7 29.41 4.28 -10.95
N THR A 8 29.70 4.60 -9.70
CA THR A 8 28.77 4.42 -8.60
C THR A 8 27.59 5.38 -8.76
N VAL A 9 26.38 4.85 -8.67
CA VAL A 9 25.15 5.66 -8.64
C VAL A 9 24.90 6.06 -7.18
N HIS A 10 24.86 7.35 -6.93
CA HIS A 10 24.57 7.89 -5.61
C HIS A 10 23.07 8.19 -5.49
N ILE A 11 22.44 7.67 -4.45
CA ILE A 11 21.01 7.89 -4.13
C ILE A 11 20.95 8.70 -2.84
N ILE A 12 20.23 9.81 -2.85
CA ILE A 12 20.01 10.64 -1.70
C ILE A 12 18.67 10.31 -1.07
N GLY A 13 18.72 9.81 0.16
CA GLY A 13 17.57 9.37 0.94
C GLY A 13 17.29 7.86 0.84
N ALA A 14 17.23 7.20 2.00
CA ALA A 14 16.89 5.78 2.14
C ALA A 14 15.41 5.56 2.49
N GLY A 15 14.50 6.41 2.03
CA GLY A 15 13.06 6.15 2.04
C GLY A 15 12.70 5.09 1.00
N LEU A 16 11.41 4.67 0.94
CA LEU A 16 10.94 3.61 0.04
C LEU A 16 11.36 3.83 -1.42
N ALA A 17 11.28 5.06 -1.92
CA ALA A 17 11.65 5.38 -3.30
C ALA A 17 13.15 5.15 -3.56
N GLY A 18 14.00 5.63 -2.64
CA GLY A 18 15.45 5.44 -2.75
C GLY A 18 15.86 3.98 -2.63
N LEU A 19 15.25 3.25 -1.69
CA LEU A 19 15.49 1.81 -1.52
C LEU A 19 15.03 1.01 -2.73
N ALA A 20 13.86 1.30 -3.29
CA ALA A 20 13.36 0.64 -4.49
C ALA A 20 14.26 0.91 -5.70
N ALA A 21 14.74 2.15 -5.87
CA ALA A 21 15.70 2.50 -6.92
C ALA A 21 17.02 1.75 -6.75
N ALA A 22 17.54 1.66 -5.51
CA ALA A 22 18.76 0.93 -5.21
C ALA A 22 18.65 -0.55 -5.56
N VAL A 23 17.55 -1.21 -5.16
CA VAL A 23 17.28 -2.62 -5.47
C VAL A 23 17.24 -2.85 -6.99
N ARG A 24 16.53 -2.00 -7.74
CA ARG A 24 16.45 -2.11 -9.21
C ARG A 24 17.81 -1.91 -9.87
N LEU A 25 18.60 -0.96 -9.41
CA LEU A 25 19.94 -0.70 -9.96
C LEU A 25 20.91 -1.84 -9.66
N THR A 26 20.91 -2.40 -8.46
CA THR A 26 21.76 -3.54 -8.09
C THR A 26 21.37 -4.80 -8.86
N GLN A 27 20.09 -5.04 -9.11
CA GLN A 27 19.64 -6.12 -10.00
C GLN A 27 20.15 -5.94 -11.44
N SER A 28 20.42 -4.70 -11.86
CA SER A 28 21.02 -4.35 -13.14
C SER A 28 22.56 -4.29 -13.07
N HIS A 29 23.16 -4.91 -12.06
CA HIS A 29 24.62 -4.96 -11.84
C HIS A 29 25.30 -3.57 -11.75
N ARG A 30 24.56 -2.54 -11.28
CA ARG A 30 25.13 -1.20 -10.99
C ARG A 30 25.59 -1.15 -9.55
N THR A 31 26.73 -0.51 -9.34
CA THR A 31 27.19 -0.16 -7.99
C THR A 31 26.37 1.03 -7.49
N VAL A 32 25.85 0.93 -6.27
CA VAL A 32 24.99 1.96 -5.68
C VAL A 32 25.52 2.35 -4.31
N ALA A 33 25.51 3.65 -4.02
CA ALA A 33 25.74 4.21 -2.69
C ALA A 33 24.51 5.01 -2.27
N ILE A 34 23.94 4.67 -1.12
CA ILE A 34 22.78 5.39 -0.56
C ILE A 34 23.30 6.31 0.56
N HIS A 35 22.85 7.56 0.52
CA HIS A 35 23.13 8.57 1.53
C HIS A 35 21.85 8.90 2.28
N GLU A 36 21.83 8.64 3.58
CA GLU A 36 20.69 8.88 4.45
C GLU A 36 21.11 9.81 5.59
N ALA A 37 20.26 10.79 5.88
CA ALA A 37 20.53 11.79 6.93
C ALA A 37 20.28 11.25 8.34
N THR A 38 19.42 10.22 8.45
CA THR A 38 19.07 9.61 9.74
C THR A 38 19.83 8.31 9.96
N ALA A 39 19.82 7.79 11.17
CA ALA A 39 20.47 6.51 11.50
C ALA A 39 19.72 5.28 10.93
N TYR A 40 18.55 5.46 10.34
CA TYR A 40 17.65 4.36 9.93
C TYR A 40 17.17 4.56 8.50
N ALA A 41 17.13 3.47 7.74
CA ALA A 41 16.45 3.40 6.45
C ALA A 41 14.93 3.27 6.64
N GLY A 42 14.16 3.50 5.56
CA GLY A 42 12.69 3.39 5.53
C GLY A 42 11.98 4.74 5.47
N GLY A 43 12.62 5.81 5.91
CA GLY A 43 12.02 7.14 5.93
C GLY A 43 10.77 7.19 6.83
N ARG A 44 9.62 7.52 6.26
CA ARG A 44 8.33 7.53 6.98
C ARG A 44 7.72 6.14 7.19
N CYS A 45 8.12 5.14 6.41
CA CYS A 45 7.69 3.74 6.59
C CYS A 45 8.63 3.05 7.59
N ARG A 46 8.35 3.22 8.86
CA ARG A 46 9.12 2.60 9.94
C ARG A 46 8.23 2.30 11.13
N SER A 47 8.58 1.25 11.86
CA SER A 47 8.06 0.98 13.20
C SER A 47 9.09 1.41 14.24
N TYR A 48 8.64 1.81 15.40
CA TYR A 48 9.51 2.18 16.53
C TYR A 48 8.83 1.86 17.86
N HIS A 49 9.65 1.68 18.88
CA HIS A 49 9.14 1.49 20.24
C HIS A 49 8.74 2.84 20.82
N ASP A 50 7.47 2.99 21.16
CA ASP A 50 6.94 4.18 21.83
C ASP A 50 7.02 3.99 23.35
N SER A 51 7.78 4.85 24.03
CA SER A 51 7.97 4.77 25.46
C SER A 51 6.72 5.14 26.28
N ALA A 52 5.82 5.93 25.71
CA ALA A 52 4.60 6.36 26.39
C ALA A 52 3.57 5.23 26.47
N THR A 53 3.47 4.43 25.44
CA THR A 53 2.54 3.28 25.37
C THR A 53 3.20 1.94 25.68
N ALA A 54 4.52 1.89 25.78
CA ALA A 54 5.35 0.68 25.90
C ALA A 54 5.07 -0.35 24.78
N MET A 55 4.69 0.11 23.60
CA MET A 55 4.34 -0.70 22.43
C MET A 55 5.24 -0.42 21.24
N LEU A 56 5.40 -1.44 20.37
CA LEU A 56 5.93 -1.22 19.03
C LEU A 56 4.79 -0.66 18.17
N ILE A 57 4.99 0.55 17.65
CA ILE A 57 3.98 1.23 16.83
C ILE A 57 4.58 1.61 15.48
N ASP A 58 3.72 1.67 14.47
CA ASP A 58 4.07 2.15 13.15
C ASP A 58 3.97 3.68 13.08
N ASN A 59 4.84 4.28 12.29
CA ASN A 59 4.79 5.72 11.99
C ASN A 59 3.64 6.02 11.01
N GLY A 60 2.42 5.94 11.51
CA GLY A 60 1.18 6.08 10.75
C GLY A 60 0.63 4.74 10.27
N THR A 61 -0.66 4.74 9.93
CA THR A 61 -1.34 3.55 9.42
C THR A 61 -0.89 3.25 8.01
N HIS A 62 -0.36 2.06 7.79
CA HIS A 62 0.07 1.58 6.48
C HIS A 62 -0.87 0.48 5.99
N LEU A 63 -1.78 0.84 5.12
CA LEU A 63 -2.64 -0.11 4.43
C LEU A 63 -2.06 -0.39 3.04
N LEU A 64 -1.71 -1.65 2.80
CA LEU A 64 -1.29 -2.13 1.49
C LEU A 64 -2.47 -2.85 0.83
N LEU A 65 -2.93 -2.32 -0.29
CA LEU A 65 -4.02 -2.92 -1.05
C LEU A 65 -3.47 -3.86 -2.13
N SER A 66 -4.27 -4.86 -2.52
CA SER A 66 -3.93 -5.79 -3.60
C SER A 66 -3.63 -5.10 -4.94
N GLY A 67 -4.21 -3.92 -5.16
CA GLY A 67 -3.93 -3.08 -6.33
C GLY A 67 -2.58 -2.33 -6.29
N ASN A 68 -1.88 -2.32 -5.17
CA ASN A 68 -0.56 -1.70 -5.05
C ASN A 68 0.56 -2.59 -5.62
N HIS A 69 0.44 -2.97 -6.90
CA HIS A 69 1.31 -3.95 -7.56
C HIS A 69 2.80 -3.61 -7.46
N ALA A 70 3.17 -2.34 -7.58
CA ALA A 70 4.58 -1.92 -7.48
C ALA A 70 5.15 -2.17 -6.07
N ALA A 71 4.37 -1.88 -5.02
CA ALA A 71 4.77 -2.12 -3.65
C ALA A 71 4.85 -3.62 -3.34
N LEU A 72 3.86 -4.40 -3.77
CA LEU A 72 3.86 -5.86 -3.62
C LEU A 72 5.03 -6.51 -4.34
N SER A 73 5.33 -6.06 -5.57
CA SER A 73 6.50 -6.52 -6.33
C SER A 73 7.82 -6.19 -5.61
N TYR A 74 7.93 -5.00 -5.04
CA TYR A 74 9.10 -4.61 -4.25
C TYR A 74 9.26 -5.50 -3.01
N VAL A 75 8.20 -5.69 -2.23
CA VAL A 75 8.19 -6.56 -1.04
C VAL A 75 8.58 -7.99 -1.39
N GLY A 76 8.06 -8.53 -2.52
CA GLY A 76 8.46 -9.84 -3.03
C GLY A 76 9.94 -9.90 -3.42
N THR A 77 10.45 -8.85 -4.07
CA THR A 77 11.86 -8.76 -4.50
C THR A 77 12.83 -8.79 -3.33
N ILE A 78 12.48 -8.13 -2.21
CA ILE A 78 13.33 -8.12 -1.00
C ILE A 78 13.07 -9.30 -0.06
N GLY A 79 12.21 -10.26 -0.43
CA GLY A 79 11.93 -11.45 0.34
C GLY A 79 11.07 -11.24 1.59
N SER A 80 10.34 -10.12 1.70
CA SER A 80 9.59 -9.75 2.91
C SER A 80 8.09 -10.03 2.83
N SER A 81 7.62 -10.80 1.83
CA SER A 81 6.19 -11.09 1.65
C SER A 81 5.54 -11.79 2.84
N ALA A 82 6.28 -12.62 3.58
CA ALA A 82 5.78 -13.30 4.78
C ALA A 82 5.47 -12.34 5.94
N GLY A 83 6.00 -11.12 5.91
CA GLY A 83 5.70 -10.08 6.89
C GLY A 83 4.39 -9.32 6.64
N LEU A 84 3.73 -9.58 5.50
CA LEU A 84 2.43 -8.98 5.20
C LEU A 84 1.32 -9.84 5.80
N HIS A 85 0.54 -9.25 6.68
CA HIS A 85 -0.62 -9.88 7.29
C HIS A 85 -1.87 -9.06 7.00
N GLY A 86 -2.98 -9.73 6.76
CA GLY A 86 -4.26 -9.07 6.51
C GLY A 86 -5.43 -10.04 6.55
N PRO A 87 -6.66 -9.55 6.60
CA PRO A 87 -7.84 -10.37 6.50
C PRO A 87 -7.92 -11.00 5.10
N LYS A 88 -8.62 -12.14 4.98
CA LYS A 88 -8.86 -12.81 3.69
C LYS A 88 -9.70 -11.94 2.75
N GLU A 89 -10.64 -11.18 3.30
CA GLU A 89 -11.47 -10.23 2.58
C GLU A 89 -11.28 -8.82 3.13
N ALA A 90 -11.35 -7.83 2.25
CA ALA A 90 -11.30 -6.44 2.66
C ALA A 90 -12.64 -6.05 3.30
N GLU A 91 -12.63 -5.77 4.58
CA GLU A 91 -13.78 -5.34 5.37
C GLU A 91 -13.53 -3.95 5.93
N PHE A 92 -14.47 -3.06 5.70
CA PHE A 92 -14.40 -1.69 6.19
C PHE A 92 -15.61 -1.40 7.08
N PRO A 93 -15.43 -1.39 8.41
CA PRO A 93 -16.50 -1.01 9.32
C PRO A 93 -16.71 0.50 9.31
N PHE A 94 -17.97 0.90 9.25
CA PHE A 94 -18.41 2.29 9.28
C PHE A 94 -19.44 2.50 10.39
N ILE A 95 -19.51 3.71 10.87
CA ILE A 95 -20.56 4.19 11.78
C ILE A 95 -21.07 5.55 11.28
N ASP A 96 -22.38 5.70 11.20
CA ASP A 96 -23.02 6.99 11.01
C ASP A 96 -23.19 7.66 12.37
N LEU A 97 -22.44 8.72 12.60
CA LEU A 97 -22.44 9.44 13.89
C LEU A 97 -23.76 10.18 14.16
N ALA A 98 -24.56 10.46 13.13
CA ALA A 98 -25.85 11.15 13.30
C ALA A 98 -26.92 10.27 13.92
N ASN A 99 -26.89 8.96 13.68
CA ASN A 99 -27.91 8.02 14.12
C ASN A 99 -27.36 6.77 14.82
N GLY A 100 -26.02 6.65 14.95
CA GLY A 100 -25.35 5.50 15.56
C GLY A 100 -25.38 4.21 14.74
N LYS A 101 -25.90 4.23 13.51
CA LYS A 101 -26.02 3.04 12.68
C LYS A 101 -24.65 2.57 12.20
N GLN A 102 -24.38 1.29 12.38
CA GLN A 102 -23.14 0.65 11.96
C GLN A 102 -23.40 -0.27 10.77
N TRP A 103 -22.42 -0.34 9.86
CA TRP A 103 -22.38 -1.32 8.76
C TRP A 103 -20.96 -1.66 8.37
N THR A 104 -20.77 -2.76 7.68
CA THR A 104 -19.47 -3.16 7.16
C THR A 104 -19.54 -3.25 5.64
N LEU A 105 -18.66 -2.54 4.95
CA LEU A 105 -18.53 -2.58 3.51
C LEU A 105 -17.57 -3.71 3.12
N ARG A 106 -18.00 -4.61 2.24
CA ARG A 106 -17.25 -5.75 1.72
C ARG A 106 -17.29 -5.73 0.20
N PHE A 107 -16.15 -5.52 -0.43
CA PHE A 107 -16.09 -5.37 -1.89
C PHE A 107 -16.08 -6.69 -2.66
N GLY A 108 -15.68 -7.80 -2.05
CA GLY A 108 -15.41 -9.05 -2.75
C GLY A 108 -14.16 -8.97 -3.66
N GLU A 109 -13.73 -10.11 -4.19
CA GLU A 109 -12.49 -10.23 -4.99
C GLU A 109 -12.69 -10.03 -6.49
N SER A 110 -13.94 -9.89 -6.95
CA SER A 110 -14.25 -9.77 -8.37
C SER A 110 -13.90 -8.40 -8.95
N ARG A 111 -13.34 -8.37 -10.17
CA ARG A 111 -13.14 -7.12 -10.93
C ARG A 111 -14.44 -6.37 -11.20
N PHE A 112 -15.55 -7.09 -11.31
CA PHE A 112 -16.86 -6.49 -11.44
C PHE A 112 -17.51 -6.37 -10.06
N PRO A 113 -18.05 -5.20 -9.69
CA PRO A 113 -18.58 -4.93 -8.35
C PRO A 113 -19.96 -5.59 -8.13
N TRP A 114 -20.05 -6.92 -8.17
CA TRP A 114 -21.29 -7.67 -7.98
C TRP A 114 -21.97 -7.37 -6.63
N TRP A 115 -21.21 -7.00 -5.62
CA TRP A 115 -21.70 -6.64 -4.31
C TRP A 115 -22.71 -5.47 -4.33
N VAL A 116 -22.69 -4.62 -5.38
CA VAL A 116 -23.63 -3.50 -5.55
C VAL A 116 -25.06 -4.01 -5.75
N PHE A 117 -25.24 -5.22 -6.26
CA PHE A 117 -26.55 -5.82 -6.48
C PHE A 117 -27.14 -6.47 -5.23
N ASP A 118 -26.30 -6.71 -4.21
CA ASP A 118 -26.72 -7.25 -2.94
C ASP A 118 -27.09 -6.11 -1.97
N LYS A 119 -28.35 -6.08 -1.53
CA LYS A 119 -28.87 -5.03 -0.63
C LYS A 119 -28.13 -4.99 0.70
N ASP A 120 -27.69 -6.14 1.20
CA ASP A 120 -27.07 -6.27 2.52
C ASP A 120 -25.58 -5.87 2.48
N ARG A 121 -25.00 -5.79 1.28
CA ARG A 121 -23.60 -5.40 1.05
C ARG A 121 -23.45 -3.92 0.64
N ARG A 122 -24.53 -3.26 0.25
CA ARG A 122 -24.51 -1.83 -0.09
C ARG A 122 -24.41 -0.95 1.14
N VAL A 123 -23.96 0.28 0.93
CA VAL A 123 -24.08 1.32 1.95
C VAL A 123 -25.57 1.49 2.30
N PRO A 124 -25.94 1.52 3.59
CA PRO A 124 -27.32 1.70 4.00
C PRO A 124 -27.95 2.95 3.38
N GLN A 125 -29.22 2.85 3.01
CA GLN A 125 -30.03 3.92 2.39
C GLN A 125 -29.60 4.28 0.96
N THR A 126 -28.74 3.49 0.31
CA THR A 126 -28.40 3.68 -1.11
C THR A 126 -29.22 2.75 -2.01
N SER A 127 -29.48 3.24 -3.22
CA SER A 127 -30.09 2.50 -4.33
C SER A 127 -29.05 2.11 -5.37
N LEU A 128 -29.37 1.24 -6.32
CA LEU A 128 -28.49 0.91 -7.43
C LEU A 128 -28.10 2.14 -8.26
N ALA A 129 -29.00 3.11 -8.37
CA ALA A 129 -28.75 4.33 -9.14
C ALA A 129 -27.58 5.15 -8.57
N ASP A 130 -27.36 5.11 -7.26
CA ASP A 130 -26.29 5.84 -6.58
C ASP A 130 -24.89 5.31 -6.95
N TYR A 131 -24.81 4.07 -7.45
CA TYR A 131 -23.57 3.43 -7.90
C TYR A 131 -23.26 3.63 -9.40
N LEU A 132 -24.23 4.11 -10.19
CA LEU A 132 -24.03 4.35 -11.63
C LEU A 132 -22.87 5.33 -11.93
N PRO A 133 -22.64 6.41 -11.16
CA PRO A 133 -21.51 7.29 -11.39
C PRO A 133 -20.14 6.60 -11.24
N ILE A 134 -20.05 5.54 -10.42
CA ILE A 134 -18.81 4.77 -10.24
C ILE A 134 -18.42 4.06 -11.55
N ALA A 135 -19.39 3.64 -12.35
CA ALA A 135 -19.11 3.04 -13.64
C ALA A 135 -18.35 3.99 -14.58
N ARG A 136 -18.54 5.30 -14.45
CA ARG A 136 -17.79 6.30 -15.23
C ARG A 136 -16.31 6.33 -14.93
N LEU A 137 -15.89 5.94 -13.70
CA LEU A 137 -14.48 5.84 -13.32
C LEU A 137 -13.75 4.74 -14.08
N ALA A 138 -14.47 3.69 -14.53
CA ALA A 138 -13.87 2.62 -15.32
C ALA A 138 -13.39 3.09 -16.71
N TRP A 139 -13.91 4.22 -17.20
CA TRP A 139 -13.52 4.84 -18.47
C TRP A 139 -12.75 6.15 -18.29
N ALA A 140 -12.50 6.58 -17.06
CA ALA A 140 -11.62 7.72 -16.81
C ALA A 140 -10.18 7.32 -17.11
N LYS A 141 -9.55 8.02 -18.07
CA LYS A 141 -8.12 7.85 -18.42
C LYS A 141 -7.28 8.74 -17.55
#